data_3d0fcc4184215c4ac58cbc6c30546b83
#
_entry.id   3d0fcc4184215c4ac58cbc6c30546b83
#
_cell.length_a   1.000
_cell.length_b   1.000
_cell.length_c   1.000
_cell.angle_alpha   90.00
_cell.angle_beta   90.00
_cell.angle_gamma   90.00
#
_symmetry.space_group_name_H-M   'P 1'
#
loop_
_entity.id
_entity.type
_entity.pdbx_description
1 polymer ?
#
loop_
_entity_poly.entity_id
_entity_poly.type
_entity_poly.pdbx_seq_one_letter_code
_entity_poly.pdbx_strand_id
1 'polypeptide(L)'
;MALSWRNGRSARSCAVWAFGAYRCGRAALGRMPRAKRRIKKNFPDLVAAVIPAHARGKPIEVWWQDEARIGQQGTLTRVWAERGSRPRAPRDQRYDWAYLFGAVCPARDVGAALVLPVADGEAMNLHLAEISRNVTSGSHAVVLLDGAGWHQTGGKLNVPHNISLLKLPAYSPELNPTENIWEYLRQNQLSNRIFNSYDVIVDACCDAWNALTAEPGRIRSIATRAWASINV
;
A
#
# COMPACT_ATOMS: atom_id res chain seq x y z
N MET A 1 3.64 -13.30 14.52
CA MET A 1 2.44 -13.97 14.00
C MET A 1 1.68 -12.94 13.17
N ALA A 2 1.49 -13.17 11.89
CA ALA A 2 0.80 -12.24 11.00
C ALA A 2 -0.70 -12.49 11.04
N LEU A 3 -1.47 -11.42 11.02
CA LEU A 3 -2.92 -11.46 11.00
C LEU A 3 -3.45 -11.23 9.60
N SER A 4 -4.09 -12.25 9.06
CA SER A 4 -4.85 -12.18 7.84
C SER A 4 -6.26 -11.66 8.09
N TRP A 5 -6.70 -10.72 7.28
CA TRP A 5 -7.97 -10.01 7.34
C TRP A 5 -9.10 -10.75 6.63
N ARG A 6 -9.30 -12.00 6.95
CA ARG A 6 -10.53 -12.69 6.61
C ARG A 6 -11.27 -13.04 7.88
N ASN A 7 -12.40 -12.38 8.09
CA ASN A 7 -13.43 -12.72 9.08
C ASN A 7 -12.94 -13.02 10.49
N GLY A 8 -13.00 -12.02 11.33
CA GLY A 8 -13.24 -12.17 12.74
C GLY A 8 -12.11 -12.72 13.59
N ARG A 9 -11.51 -11.83 14.34
CA ARG A 9 -10.81 -11.99 15.62
C ARG A 9 -9.47 -12.71 15.66
N SER A 10 -8.57 -11.88 16.10
CA SER A 10 -7.36 -12.06 16.92
C SER A 10 -6.17 -12.85 16.38
N ALA A 11 -5.06 -12.20 16.42
CA ALA A 11 -3.82 -12.55 17.07
C ALA A 11 -2.88 -11.34 17.10
N ARG A 12 -2.18 -11.14 18.19
CA ARG A 12 -1.38 -9.95 18.52
C ARG A 12 0.09 -10.28 18.61
N SER A 13 0.96 -9.50 18.05
CA SER A 13 2.35 -9.41 18.51
C SER A 13 3.10 -8.19 17.94
N CYS A 14 3.92 -7.59 18.78
CA CYS A 14 4.52 -6.27 18.61
C CYS A 14 5.99 -6.27 18.22
N ALA A 15 6.42 -5.29 17.46
CA ALA A 15 7.69 -4.54 17.55
C ALA A 15 7.78 -3.37 16.56
N VAL A 16 8.47 -2.30 16.91
CA VAL A 16 8.36 -0.93 16.39
C VAL A 16 9.61 -0.46 15.65
N TRP A 17 9.50 0.34 14.54
CA TRP A 17 10.57 1.28 14.12
C TRP A 17 10.17 2.47 13.24
N ALA A 18 11.00 3.51 13.25
CA ALA A 18 10.69 4.86 12.85
C ALA A 18 11.06 5.24 11.41
N PHE A 19 10.27 6.15 10.82
CA PHE A 19 10.60 6.86 9.59
C PHE A 19 10.97 8.32 9.85
N GLY A 20 12.09 8.77 9.28
CA GLY A 20 12.37 10.18 9.12
C GLY A 20 11.43 10.77 8.06
N ALA A 21 10.73 11.85 8.41
CA ALA A 21 9.99 12.63 7.44
C ALA A 21 10.99 13.26 6.45
N TYR A 22 11.13 12.68 5.26
CA TYR A 22 11.74 13.40 4.15
C TYR A 22 10.80 14.53 3.76
N ARG A 23 11.15 15.76 4.12
CA ARG A 23 10.60 16.93 3.47
C ARG A 23 10.94 16.81 1.99
N CYS A 24 9.95 16.48 1.19
CA CYS A 24 10.02 16.68 -0.25
C CYS A 24 10.22 18.20 -0.47
N GLY A 25 11.46 18.62 -0.71
CA GLY A 25 11.74 19.96 -1.19
C GLY A 25 10.88 20.17 -2.43
N ARG A 26 10.30 21.37 -2.57
CA ARG A 26 9.61 21.77 -3.81
C ARG A 26 10.55 21.50 -4.98
N ALA A 27 10.44 20.32 -5.56
CA ALA A 27 11.02 20.07 -6.86
C ALA A 27 10.27 21.00 -7.82
N ALA A 28 11.01 21.91 -8.42
CA ALA A 28 10.50 22.76 -9.50
C ALA A 28 9.67 21.89 -10.46
N LEU A 29 8.61 22.46 -11.02
CA LEU A 29 7.78 21.92 -12.11
C LEU A 29 8.66 21.69 -13.38
N GLY A 30 9.70 20.92 -13.24
CA GLY A 30 10.62 20.47 -14.28
C GLY A 30 10.17 19.13 -14.82
N ARG A 31 10.23 18.99 -16.14
CA ARG A 31 9.92 17.78 -16.93
C ARG A 31 10.06 16.51 -16.13
N MET A 32 8.97 15.71 -16.03
CA MET A 32 8.98 14.38 -15.43
C MET A 32 10.23 13.60 -15.85
N PRO A 33 11.04 13.06 -14.92
CA PRO A 33 12.27 12.35 -15.26
C PRO A 33 12.04 11.27 -16.34
N ARG A 34 13.02 11.07 -17.23
CA ARG A 34 12.89 10.13 -18.37
C ARG A 34 12.42 8.73 -17.94
N ALA A 35 12.86 8.25 -16.78
CA ALA A 35 12.47 6.94 -16.23
C ALA A 35 10.95 6.85 -15.97
N LYS A 36 10.35 7.87 -15.38
CA LYS A 36 8.91 7.91 -15.07
C LYS A 36 8.05 7.93 -16.32
N ARG A 37 8.46 8.68 -17.37
CA ARG A 37 7.80 8.67 -18.67
C ARG A 37 7.91 7.31 -19.35
N ARG A 38 9.07 6.67 -19.28
CA ARG A 38 9.31 5.35 -19.87
C ARG A 38 8.37 4.31 -19.29
N ILE A 39 8.15 4.30 -17.98
CA ILE A 39 7.19 3.39 -17.34
C ILE A 39 5.79 3.63 -17.86
N LYS A 40 5.29 4.85 -17.82
CA LYS A 40 3.93 5.15 -18.30
C LYS A 40 3.72 4.81 -19.77
N LYS A 41 4.76 5.00 -20.61
CA LYS A 41 4.65 4.73 -22.05
C LYS A 41 4.73 3.24 -22.39
N ASN A 42 5.57 2.49 -21.65
CA ASN A 42 5.91 1.10 -21.99
C ASN A 42 5.39 0.12 -20.92
N PHE A 43 4.34 0.49 -20.21
CA PHE A 43 3.85 -0.29 -19.08
C PHE A 43 3.48 -1.74 -19.46
N PRO A 44 2.73 -1.99 -20.56
CA PRO A 44 2.42 -3.36 -20.98
C PRO A 44 3.66 -4.20 -21.25
N ASP A 45 4.67 -3.63 -21.91
CA ASP A 45 5.94 -4.33 -22.23
C ASP A 45 6.71 -4.66 -20.95
N LEU A 46 6.73 -3.75 -19.99
CA LEU A 46 7.39 -3.97 -18.69
C LEU A 46 6.70 -5.08 -17.88
N VAL A 47 5.37 -5.10 -17.91
CA VAL A 47 4.60 -6.19 -17.30
C VAL A 47 4.90 -7.50 -18.01
N ALA A 48 4.84 -7.53 -19.34
CA ALA A 48 5.13 -8.73 -20.13
C ALA A 48 6.55 -9.28 -19.88
N ALA A 49 7.53 -8.40 -19.70
CA ALA A 49 8.93 -8.77 -19.48
C ALA A 49 9.18 -9.51 -18.15
N VAL A 50 8.33 -9.33 -17.14
CA VAL A 50 8.48 -9.99 -15.82
C VAL A 50 7.64 -11.25 -15.69
N ILE A 51 6.79 -11.57 -16.66
CA ILE A 51 5.95 -12.77 -16.64
C ILE A 51 6.80 -14.00 -16.95
N PRO A 52 6.92 -14.97 -16.02
CA PRO A 52 7.70 -16.16 -16.24
C PRO A 52 7.02 -17.11 -17.22
N ALA A 53 7.80 -18.06 -17.78
CA ALA A 53 7.33 -19.00 -18.80
C ALA A 53 6.08 -19.80 -18.37
N HIS A 54 6.02 -20.20 -17.10
CA HIS A 54 4.90 -20.97 -16.54
C HIS A 54 3.59 -20.17 -16.37
N ALA A 55 3.67 -18.84 -16.49
CA ALA A 55 2.53 -17.94 -16.36
C ALA A 55 2.09 -17.34 -17.70
N ARG A 56 2.77 -17.66 -18.81
CA ARG A 56 2.36 -17.22 -20.15
C ARG A 56 1.02 -17.80 -20.51
N GLY A 57 0.14 -16.96 -21.04
CA GLY A 57 -1.24 -17.34 -21.40
C GLY A 57 -2.22 -17.40 -20.22
N LYS A 58 -1.79 -17.14 -19.00
CA LYS A 58 -2.70 -16.96 -17.87
C LYS A 58 -3.24 -15.54 -17.81
N PRO A 59 -4.43 -15.32 -17.26
CA PRO A 59 -4.91 -13.97 -16.94
C PRO A 59 -3.92 -13.26 -16.00
N ILE A 60 -3.59 -12.02 -16.30
CA ILE A 60 -2.63 -11.24 -15.51
C ILE A 60 -3.38 -10.20 -14.67
N GLU A 61 -3.08 -10.18 -13.37
CA GLU A 61 -3.56 -9.19 -12.43
C GLU A 61 -2.44 -8.21 -12.08
N VAL A 62 -2.71 -6.91 -12.19
CA VAL A 62 -1.78 -5.88 -11.75
C VAL A 62 -2.13 -5.45 -10.33
N TRP A 63 -1.20 -5.65 -9.42
CA TRP A 63 -1.32 -5.29 -8.02
C TRP A 63 -0.32 -4.18 -7.67
N TRP A 64 -0.78 -3.18 -6.91
CA TRP A 64 0.03 -2.06 -6.45
C TRP A 64 0.23 -2.20 -4.95
N GLN A 65 1.47 -2.37 -4.53
CA GLN A 65 1.85 -2.61 -3.14
C GLN A 65 2.58 -1.39 -2.59
N ASP A 66 2.36 -1.12 -1.29
CA ASP A 66 3.06 -0.09 -0.53
C ASP A 66 2.88 -0.29 0.98
N GLU A 67 3.64 0.44 1.80
CA GLU A 67 3.53 0.45 3.25
C GLU A 67 3.22 1.84 3.78
N ALA A 68 2.27 1.93 4.72
CA ALA A 68 1.97 3.13 5.46
C ALA A 68 2.27 2.96 6.96
N ARG A 69 2.98 3.91 7.54
CA ARG A 69 3.13 4.00 8.98
C ARG A 69 1.95 4.78 9.57
N ILE A 70 1.26 4.16 10.52
CA ILE A 70 0.11 4.73 11.23
C ILE A 70 0.39 4.67 12.73
N GLY A 71 0.12 5.76 13.45
CA GLY A 71 0.39 5.77 14.90
C GLY A 71 0.11 7.11 15.58
N GLN A 72 0.64 7.23 16.79
CA GLN A 72 0.32 8.30 17.72
C GLN A 72 0.76 9.69 17.25
N GLN A 73 1.88 9.82 16.55
CA GLN A 73 2.25 11.07 15.85
C GLN A 73 1.57 11.20 14.48
N GLY A 74 0.25 10.99 14.46
CA GLY A 74 -0.55 11.03 13.25
C GLY A 74 -0.52 12.37 12.53
N THR A 75 -0.82 12.32 11.24
CA THR A 75 -0.96 13.52 10.41
C THR A 75 -2.26 14.24 10.74
N LEU A 76 -2.19 15.56 10.94
CA LEU A 76 -3.38 16.39 11.03
C LEU A 76 -3.92 16.64 9.62
N THR A 77 -5.20 16.42 9.43
CA THR A 77 -5.92 16.72 8.19
C THR A 77 -6.95 17.82 8.41
N ARG A 78 -7.38 18.44 7.32
CA ARG A 78 -8.46 19.44 7.36
C ARG A 78 -9.77 18.76 7.73
N VAL A 79 -10.54 19.39 8.60
CA VAL A 79 -11.90 18.99 8.96
C VAL A 79 -12.89 20.04 8.48
N TRP A 80 -14.10 19.62 8.12
CA TRP A 80 -15.19 20.54 7.86
C TRP A 80 -15.63 21.15 9.18
N ALA A 81 -15.81 22.47 9.19
CA ALA A 81 -16.19 23.19 10.37
C ALA A 81 -17.00 24.44 9.96
N GLU A 82 -17.74 25.00 10.91
CA GLU A 82 -18.49 26.24 10.68
C GLU A 82 -17.56 27.37 10.25
N ARG A 83 -18.02 28.19 9.30
CA ARG A 83 -17.24 29.31 8.77
C ARG A 83 -16.86 30.29 9.89
N GLY A 84 -15.58 30.57 10.01
CA GLY A 84 -15.03 31.46 11.06
C GLY A 84 -14.63 30.72 12.33
N SER A 85 -14.96 29.42 12.49
CA SER A 85 -14.50 28.60 13.60
C SER A 85 -13.05 28.13 13.40
N ARG A 86 -12.37 27.81 14.50
CA ARG A 86 -11.06 27.14 14.51
C ARG A 86 -11.19 25.81 15.25
N PRO A 87 -11.59 24.73 14.60
CA PRO A 87 -11.69 23.44 15.24
C PRO A 87 -10.32 23.01 15.77
N ARG A 88 -10.31 22.48 17.00
CA ARG A 88 -9.09 21.94 17.61
C ARG A 88 -9.00 20.47 17.23
N ALA A 89 -7.85 20.06 16.69
CA ALA A 89 -7.53 18.66 16.50
C ALA A 89 -6.60 18.20 17.64
N PRO A 90 -6.87 17.06 18.28
CA PRO A 90 -5.94 16.51 19.25
C PRO A 90 -4.65 16.09 18.55
N ARG A 91 -3.51 16.28 19.22
CA ARG A 91 -2.20 15.81 18.76
C ARG A 91 -1.59 14.92 19.82
N ASP A 92 -1.38 13.68 19.48
CA ASP A 92 -0.65 12.73 20.30
C ASP A 92 0.87 12.99 20.19
N GLN A 93 1.58 12.99 21.31
CA GLN A 93 3.03 13.18 21.36
C GLN A 93 3.78 11.88 21.65
N ARG A 94 3.07 10.78 21.86
CA ARG A 94 3.64 9.45 22.09
C ARG A 94 4.15 8.85 20.77
N TYR A 95 4.82 7.69 20.85
CA TYR A 95 5.64 7.19 19.73
C TYR A 95 5.28 5.77 19.28
N ASP A 96 4.12 5.25 19.66
CA ASP A 96 3.69 3.94 19.17
C ASP A 96 3.12 4.04 17.75
N TRP A 97 3.46 3.08 16.91
CA TRP A 97 2.94 2.96 15.57
C TRP A 97 2.94 1.52 15.06
N ALA A 98 2.11 1.25 14.08
CA ALA A 98 2.08 0.03 13.29
C ALA A 98 2.35 0.33 11.81
N TYR A 99 2.73 -0.68 11.07
CA TYR A 99 2.86 -0.61 9.61
C TYR A 99 1.69 -1.31 8.97
N LEU A 100 0.93 -0.58 8.18
CA LEU A 100 -0.13 -1.10 7.33
C LEU A 100 0.48 -1.41 5.97
N PHE A 101 0.74 -2.68 5.70
CA PHE A 101 1.09 -3.18 4.37
C PHE A 101 -0.20 -3.33 3.58
N GLY A 102 -0.28 -2.73 2.41
CA GLY A 102 -1.45 -2.82 1.56
C GLY A 102 -1.09 -3.06 0.10
N ALA A 103 -1.88 -3.87 -0.55
CA ALA A 103 -1.81 -4.07 -1.98
C ALA A 103 -3.22 -4.03 -2.57
N VAL A 104 -3.38 -3.38 -3.71
CA VAL A 104 -4.67 -3.24 -4.39
C VAL A 104 -4.59 -3.67 -5.84
N CYS A 105 -5.63 -4.33 -6.31
CA CYS A 105 -5.86 -4.65 -7.71
C CYS A 105 -7.09 -3.85 -8.21
N PRO A 106 -6.91 -2.66 -8.80
CA PRO A 106 -8.03 -1.81 -9.20
C PRO A 106 -8.95 -2.44 -10.22
N ALA A 107 -8.42 -3.27 -11.12
CA ALA A 107 -9.21 -3.96 -12.14
C ALA A 107 -10.28 -4.88 -11.53
N ARG A 108 -9.95 -5.52 -10.40
CA ARG A 108 -10.85 -6.41 -9.66
C ARG A 108 -11.60 -5.71 -8.52
N ASP A 109 -11.22 -4.49 -8.18
CA ASP A 109 -11.74 -3.76 -7.02
C ASP A 109 -11.51 -4.50 -5.70
N VAL A 110 -10.34 -5.10 -5.54
CA VAL A 110 -9.96 -5.86 -4.34
C VAL A 110 -8.63 -5.39 -3.77
N GLY A 111 -8.43 -5.64 -2.49
CA GLY A 111 -7.18 -5.36 -1.81
C GLY A 111 -6.83 -6.44 -0.79
N ALA A 112 -5.54 -6.56 -0.49
CA ALA A 112 -4.97 -7.41 0.53
C ALA A 112 -4.13 -6.56 1.48
N ALA A 113 -4.27 -6.74 2.79
CA ALA A 113 -3.47 -6.00 3.75
C ALA A 113 -3.08 -6.82 4.99
N LEU A 114 -1.99 -6.38 5.61
CA LEU A 114 -1.55 -6.83 6.92
C LEU A 114 -1.16 -5.62 7.78
N VAL A 115 -1.48 -5.67 9.06
CA VAL A 115 -0.95 -4.72 10.03
C VAL A 115 0.16 -5.40 10.82
N LEU A 116 1.37 -4.87 10.68
CA LEU A 116 2.58 -5.48 11.22
C LEU A 116 3.36 -4.48 12.07
N PRO A 117 4.12 -4.97 13.07
CA PRO A 117 4.87 -4.09 13.95
C PRO A 117 6.15 -3.54 13.33
N VAL A 118 6.66 -4.18 12.31
CA VAL A 118 7.91 -3.81 11.61
C VAL A 118 7.71 -3.81 10.10
N ALA A 119 8.56 -3.06 9.40
CA ALA A 119 8.67 -3.08 7.95
C ALA A 119 10.06 -3.64 7.57
N ASP A 120 10.11 -4.93 7.31
CA ASP A 120 11.33 -5.65 6.94
C ASP A 120 11.03 -6.74 5.89
N GLY A 121 12.05 -7.54 5.55
CA GLY A 121 11.92 -8.60 4.55
C GLY A 121 10.99 -9.74 4.98
N GLU A 122 10.87 -10.03 6.28
CA GLU A 122 9.95 -11.06 6.79
C GLU A 122 8.51 -10.56 6.71
N ALA A 123 8.25 -9.33 7.13
CA ALA A 123 6.96 -8.67 6.97
C ALA A 123 6.51 -8.64 5.50
N MET A 124 7.42 -8.35 4.58
CA MET A 124 7.13 -8.37 3.14
C MET A 124 6.83 -9.78 2.64
N ASN A 125 7.53 -10.81 3.11
CA ASN A 125 7.22 -12.22 2.76
C ASN A 125 5.81 -12.62 3.21
N LEU A 126 5.40 -12.21 4.41
CA LEU A 126 4.04 -12.43 4.91
C LEU A 126 3.01 -11.72 4.04
N HIS A 127 3.30 -10.47 3.65
CA HIS A 127 2.40 -9.70 2.80
C HIS A 127 2.30 -10.28 1.38
N LEU A 128 3.41 -10.72 0.78
CA LEU A 128 3.38 -11.42 -0.51
C LEU A 128 2.57 -12.72 -0.45
N ALA A 129 2.66 -13.46 0.64
CA ALA A 129 1.84 -14.65 0.85
C ALA A 129 0.35 -14.30 0.96
N GLU A 130 0.00 -13.17 1.60
CA GLU A 130 -1.38 -12.71 1.68
C GLU A 130 -1.91 -12.23 0.31
N ILE A 131 -1.11 -11.48 -0.46
CA ILE A 131 -1.46 -11.10 -1.84
C ILE A 131 -1.71 -12.37 -2.66
N SER A 132 -0.81 -13.35 -2.58
CA SER A 132 -0.91 -14.63 -3.32
C SER A 132 -2.24 -15.36 -3.10
N ARG A 133 -2.76 -15.35 -1.87
CA ARG A 133 -4.06 -15.95 -1.53
C ARG A 133 -5.25 -15.20 -2.14
N ASN A 134 -5.06 -13.91 -2.43
CA ASN A 134 -6.09 -13.04 -2.98
C ASN A 134 -6.05 -12.95 -4.52
N VAL A 135 -5.04 -13.49 -5.17
CA VAL A 135 -4.97 -13.64 -6.63
C VAL A 135 -6.03 -14.65 -7.09
N THR A 136 -6.71 -14.36 -8.18
CA THR A 136 -7.72 -15.28 -8.74
C THR A 136 -7.07 -16.63 -9.10
N SER A 137 -7.73 -17.71 -8.76
CA SER A 137 -7.27 -19.05 -9.13
C SER A 137 -7.01 -19.15 -10.62
N GLY A 138 -5.86 -19.67 -11.02
CA GLY A 138 -5.43 -19.75 -12.42
C GLY A 138 -4.80 -18.49 -13.00
N SER A 139 -4.87 -17.36 -12.29
CA SER A 139 -4.23 -16.10 -12.71
C SER A 139 -2.79 -15.97 -12.20
N HIS A 140 -2.08 -14.99 -12.72
CA HIS A 140 -0.75 -14.62 -12.25
C HIS A 140 -0.72 -13.12 -11.92
N ALA A 141 -0.20 -12.76 -10.75
CA ALA A 141 -0.10 -11.37 -10.32
C ALA A 141 1.24 -10.75 -10.69
N VAL A 142 1.22 -9.56 -11.24
CA VAL A 142 2.40 -8.69 -11.30
C VAL A 142 2.23 -7.63 -10.22
N VAL A 143 3.04 -7.74 -9.15
CA VAL A 143 3.02 -6.83 -8.01
C VAL A 143 4.04 -5.74 -8.23
N LEU A 144 3.55 -4.50 -8.32
CA LEU A 144 4.39 -3.31 -8.40
C LEU A 144 4.70 -2.80 -7.00
N LEU A 145 5.95 -2.50 -6.76
CA LEU A 145 6.46 -2.03 -5.48
C LEU A 145 7.57 -1.02 -5.67
N ASP A 146 7.81 -0.20 -4.68
CA ASP A 146 8.88 0.78 -4.70
C ASP A 146 10.27 0.13 -4.54
N GLY A 147 11.32 0.97 -4.50
CA GLY A 147 12.71 0.54 -4.37
C GLY A 147 13.22 0.46 -2.93
N ALA A 148 12.35 0.25 -1.93
CA ALA A 148 12.81 0.14 -0.54
C ALA A 148 13.84 -0.98 -0.36
N GLY A 149 14.74 -0.80 0.60
CA GLY A 149 15.88 -1.71 0.79
C GLY A 149 15.50 -3.17 1.05
N TRP A 150 14.37 -3.41 1.70
CA TRP A 150 13.83 -4.76 1.97
C TRP A 150 13.10 -5.39 0.78
N HIS A 151 12.78 -4.60 -0.25
CA HIS A 151 12.23 -5.09 -1.53
C HIS A 151 13.30 -5.67 -2.46
N GLN A 152 14.54 -5.79 -2.01
CA GLN A 152 15.62 -6.32 -2.84
C GLN A 152 15.60 -7.85 -2.84
N THR A 153 15.51 -8.42 -4.04
CA THR A 153 15.51 -9.88 -4.27
C THR A 153 16.85 -10.56 -4.04
N GLY A 154 17.78 -9.93 -3.31
CA GLY A 154 19.11 -10.48 -2.98
C GLY A 154 19.08 -11.58 -1.93
N GLY A 155 18.21 -12.58 -2.07
CA GLY A 155 18.20 -13.82 -1.29
C GLY A 155 17.32 -13.83 -0.05
N LYS A 156 16.50 -12.80 0.22
CA LYS A 156 15.65 -12.72 1.40
C LYS A 156 14.14 -12.70 1.14
N LEU A 157 13.69 -12.39 -0.09
CA LEU A 157 12.26 -12.41 -0.43
C LEU A 157 11.85 -13.78 -0.97
N ASN A 158 10.87 -14.37 -0.32
CA ASN A 158 10.20 -15.57 -0.79
C ASN A 158 8.97 -15.19 -1.63
N VAL A 159 9.17 -15.09 -2.94
CA VAL A 159 8.11 -14.69 -3.87
C VAL A 159 7.25 -15.90 -4.24
N PRO A 160 5.93 -15.89 -3.96
CA PRO A 160 5.03 -16.97 -4.33
C PRO A 160 5.03 -17.25 -5.85
N HIS A 161 4.79 -18.50 -6.23
CA HIS A 161 4.83 -18.97 -7.63
C HIS A 161 3.85 -18.23 -8.57
N ASN A 162 2.74 -17.73 -8.04
CA ASN A 162 1.73 -16.97 -8.80
C ASN A 162 1.97 -15.45 -8.77
N ILE A 163 3.16 -15.01 -8.34
CA ILE A 163 3.53 -13.58 -8.27
C ILE A 163 4.83 -13.34 -9.03
N SER A 164 4.87 -12.24 -9.77
CA SER A 164 6.10 -11.61 -10.26
C SER A 164 6.21 -10.19 -9.73
N LEU A 165 7.43 -9.74 -9.43
CA LEU A 165 7.67 -8.40 -8.91
C LEU A 165 8.13 -7.45 -10.02
N LEU A 166 7.54 -6.26 -10.10
CA LEU A 166 7.96 -5.18 -10.97
C LEU A 166 8.31 -3.95 -10.13
N LYS A 167 9.60 -3.61 -10.09
CA LYS A 167 10.08 -2.47 -9.31
C LYS A 167 9.78 -1.14 -10.00
N LEU A 168 9.19 -0.23 -9.27
CA LEU A 168 9.05 1.17 -9.66
C LEU A 168 10.40 1.91 -9.48
N PRO A 169 10.65 2.99 -10.23
CA PRO A 169 11.81 3.83 -9.99
C PRO A 169 11.77 4.42 -8.58
N ALA A 170 12.93 4.51 -7.95
CA ALA A 170 13.05 5.17 -6.66
C ALA A 170 12.49 6.61 -6.70
N TYR A 171 11.95 7.07 -5.57
CA TYR A 171 11.38 8.43 -5.42
C TYR A 171 10.28 8.75 -6.44
N SER A 172 9.36 7.81 -6.66
CA SER A 172 8.29 7.96 -7.64
C SER A 172 6.89 7.66 -7.09
N PRO A 173 6.49 8.26 -5.94
CA PRO A 173 5.20 7.98 -5.31
C PRO A 173 4.02 8.26 -6.26
N GLU A 174 4.15 9.23 -7.16
CA GLU A 174 3.11 9.54 -8.15
C GLU A 174 2.84 8.42 -9.17
N LEU A 175 3.69 7.39 -9.22
CA LEU A 175 3.46 6.18 -10.01
C LEU A 175 2.71 5.11 -9.23
N ASN A 176 2.76 5.14 -7.89
CA ASN A 176 2.09 4.16 -7.06
C ASN A 176 0.71 4.67 -6.61
N PRO A 177 -0.40 4.14 -7.16
CA PRO A 177 -1.74 4.57 -6.76
C PRO A 177 -2.11 4.19 -5.33
N THR A 178 -1.38 3.30 -4.67
CA THR A 178 -1.59 2.94 -3.27
C THR A 178 -1.34 4.14 -2.35
N GLU A 179 -0.51 5.10 -2.75
CA GLU A 179 -0.37 6.37 -2.04
C GLU A 179 -1.70 7.15 -1.90
N ASN A 180 -2.56 7.08 -2.92
CA ASN A 180 -3.88 7.70 -2.85
C ASN A 180 -4.83 6.91 -1.92
N ILE A 181 -4.62 5.59 -1.79
CA ILE A 181 -5.34 4.78 -0.79
C ILE A 181 -4.95 5.26 0.62
N TRP A 182 -3.64 5.48 0.87
CA TRP A 182 -3.18 6.00 2.15
C TRP A 182 -3.75 7.39 2.46
N GLU A 183 -3.81 8.25 1.45
CA GLU A 183 -4.41 9.57 1.60
C GLU A 183 -5.90 9.45 1.96
N TYR A 184 -6.65 8.61 1.26
CA TYR A 184 -8.05 8.34 1.55
C TYR A 184 -8.29 7.83 2.97
N LEU A 185 -7.52 6.81 3.42
CA LEU A 185 -7.64 6.24 4.76
C LEU A 185 -7.30 7.28 5.84
N ARG A 186 -6.24 8.07 5.63
CA ARG A 186 -5.87 9.14 6.55
C ARG A 186 -6.96 10.21 6.64
N GLN A 187 -7.46 10.69 5.51
CA GLN A 187 -8.46 11.76 5.49
C GLN A 187 -9.79 11.35 6.11
N ASN A 188 -10.19 10.10 5.98
CA ASN A 188 -11.53 9.67 6.38
C ASN A 188 -11.56 8.93 7.72
N GLN A 189 -10.48 8.26 8.12
CA GLN A 189 -10.56 7.33 9.25
C GLN A 189 -9.39 7.38 10.23
N LEU A 190 -8.16 7.71 9.79
CA LEU A 190 -6.95 7.53 10.60
C LEU A 190 -6.31 8.82 11.10
N SER A 191 -6.67 9.98 10.55
CA SER A 191 -6.14 11.27 11.00
C SER A 191 -6.97 11.90 12.12
N ASN A 192 -6.38 12.90 12.81
CA ASN A 192 -7.01 13.66 13.88
C ASN A 192 -7.52 12.76 15.04
N ARG A 193 -6.85 11.64 15.30
CA ARG A 193 -7.17 10.69 16.37
C ARG A 193 -6.04 10.59 17.39
N ILE A 194 -6.41 10.25 18.62
CA ILE A 194 -5.48 9.82 19.66
C ILE A 194 -5.62 8.31 19.80
N PHE A 195 -4.50 7.61 19.75
CA PHE A 195 -4.45 6.16 19.92
C PHE A 195 -3.90 5.83 21.32
N ASN A 196 -4.73 5.33 22.20
CA ASN A 196 -4.37 5.09 23.59
C ASN A 196 -3.38 3.94 23.80
N SER A 197 -3.29 3.02 22.84
CA SER A 197 -2.35 1.88 22.87
C SER A 197 -2.02 1.43 21.44
N TYR A 198 -1.05 0.54 21.33
CA TYR A 198 -0.70 -0.13 20.07
C TYR A 198 -1.89 -0.94 19.52
N ASP A 199 -2.60 -1.67 20.35
CA ASP A 199 -3.77 -2.45 19.93
C ASP A 199 -4.84 -1.57 19.28
N VAL A 200 -5.07 -0.37 19.82
CA VAL A 200 -6.02 0.60 19.26
C VAL A 200 -5.55 1.12 17.88
N ILE A 201 -4.24 1.21 17.67
CA ILE A 201 -3.69 1.55 16.33
C ILE A 201 -4.00 0.41 15.36
N VAL A 202 -3.72 -0.83 15.77
CA VAL A 202 -3.99 -2.02 14.95
C VAL A 202 -5.47 -2.11 14.61
N ASP A 203 -6.36 -2.04 15.58
CA ASP A 203 -7.81 -2.10 15.36
C ASP A 203 -8.29 -1.01 14.41
N ALA A 204 -7.78 0.22 14.58
CA ALA A 204 -8.14 1.33 13.71
C ALA A 204 -7.65 1.15 12.25
N CYS A 205 -6.45 0.61 12.05
CA CYS A 205 -5.97 0.26 10.71
C CYS A 205 -6.85 -0.82 10.09
N CYS A 206 -7.22 -1.76 10.91
CA CYS A 206 -8.10 -2.86 10.59
C CYS A 206 -9.46 -2.38 10.10
N ASP A 207 -10.13 -1.60 10.89
CA ASP A 207 -11.44 -1.05 10.58
C ASP A 207 -11.40 -0.18 9.32
N ALA A 208 -10.36 0.66 9.19
CA ALA A 208 -10.18 1.54 8.05
C ALA A 208 -10.02 0.76 6.74
N TRP A 209 -9.21 -0.31 6.74
CA TRP A 209 -9.02 -1.14 5.56
C TRP A 209 -10.27 -1.93 5.20
N ASN A 210 -10.96 -2.49 6.21
CA ASN A 210 -12.20 -3.23 6.00
C ASN A 210 -13.29 -2.32 5.43
N ALA A 211 -13.42 -1.10 5.95
CA ALA A 211 -14.38 -0.13 5.42
C ALA A 211 -14.09 0.23 3.95
N LEU A 212 -12.80 0.43 3.60
CA LEU A 212 -12.39 0.68 2.21
C LEU A 212 -12.78 -0.48 1.29
N THR A 213 -12.47 -1.71 1.70
CA THR A 213 -12.69 -2.91 0.86
C THR A 213 -14.15 -3.36 0.80
N ALA A 214 -14.95 -2.98 1.80
CA ALA A 214 -16.39 -3.23 1.81
C ALA A 214 -17.18 -2.29 0.90
N GLU A 215 -16.60 -1.17 0.46
CA GLU A 215 -17.26 -0.20 -0.41
C GLU A 215 -17.05 -0.53 -1.89
N PRO A 216 -18.06 -1.01 -2.61
CA PRO A 216 -17.92 -1.42 -4.00
C PRO A 216 -17.45 -0.26 -4.91
N GLY A 217 -16.46 -0.52 -5.75
CA GLY A 217 -15.91 0.45 -6.69
C GLY A 217 -14.92 1.44 -6.07
N ARG A 218 -14.71 1.43 -4.76
CA ARG A 218 -13.89 2.42 -4.08
C ARG A 218 -12.41 2.29 -4.46
N ILE A 219 -11.84 1.11 -4.38
CA ILE A 219 -10.45 0.85 -4.76
C ILE A 219 -10.25 1.18 -6.24
N ARG A 220 -11.16 0.75 -7.10
CA ARG A 220 -11.14 1.06 -8.54
C ARG A 220 -11.13 2.57 -8.77
N SER A 221 -12.01 3.30 -8.13
CA SER A 221 -12.13 4.75 -8.31
C SER A 221 -10.86 5.51 -7.87
N ILE A 222 -10.22 5.10 -6.78
CA ILE A 222 -9.04 5.76 -6.24
C ILE A 222 -7.77 5.37 -6.99
N ALA A 223 -7.61 4.07 -7.30
CA ALA A 223 -6.33 3.49 -7.71
C ALA A 223 -6.21 3.21 -9.21
N THR A 224 -7.27 3.34 -10.02
CA THR A 224 -7.18 3.16 -11.48
C THR A 224 -6.29 4.22 -12.12
N ARG A 225 -5.41 3.76 -13.01
CA ARG A 225 -4.53 4.62 -13.81
C ARG A 225 -4.68 4.25 -15.28
N ALA A 226 -5.12 5.20 -16.13
CA ALA A 226 -5.33 4.95 -17.54
C ALA A 226 -4.07 4.43 -18.27
N TRP A 227 -2.87 4.86 -17.85
CA TRP A 227 -1.62 4.42 -18.43
C TRP A 227 -1.18 3.01 -18.00
N ALA A 228 -1.81 2.44 -16.97
CA ALA A 228 -1.47 1.13 -16.42
C ALA A 228 -2.44 0.02 -16.86
N SER A 229 -3.20 0.27 -17.90
CA SER A 229 -4.04 -0.75 -18.52
C SER A 229 -3.18 -1.76 -19.27
N ILE A 230 -3.42 -3.04 -19.06
CA ILE A 230 -2.83 -4.14 -19.81
C ILE A 230 -3.96 -4.82 -20.60
N ASN A 231 -3.82 -4.86 -21.92
CA ASN A 231 -4.65 -5.70 -22.80
C ASN A 231 -3.85 -6.99 -23.00
N VAL A 232 -4.04 -7.97 -22.13
CA VAL A 232 -3.41 -9.29 -22.23
C VAL A 232 -4.50 -10.34 -22.27
#